data_1ef5a108656000ac179ea8f9b101c5c3
#
_entry.id   1ef5a108656000ac179ea8f9b101c5c3
#
_cell.length_a   1.000
_cell.length_b   1.000
_cell.length_c   1.000
_cell.angle_alpha   90.00
_cell.angle_beta   90.00
_cell.angle_gamma   90.00
#
_symmetry.space_group_name_H-M   'P 1'
#
loop_
_entity.id
_entity.type
_entity.pdbx_description
1 polymer ?
#
loop_
_entity_poly.entity_id
_entity_poly.type
_entity_poly.pdbx_seq_one_letter_code
_entity_poly.pdbx_strand_id
1 'polypeptide(L)'
;SAARNISKNHEGYSEQATTEKMELIKGPYRCTSFDEFNPDVCPKCPNWGKVKSPIVLGSSVREATEEDNVVEVPELSLPEAEPTTYLIPPYPKPFFRGANGGVYMRTTNAEGDPDEKIIYHNDLYITKRISDIEMGEAVVVRLHLPRDGVREFTIPLTSVTSKEELRKQMSMQGVAVSRMDELMMYMTTWVNELQATGAATEARRQFGWTGEDFKSFVLGDKEIFADRIDDNPPSTPTAGLFHAFEPKGTLQQWVDMANFYDRDGFELHQYIVGAGFGSPLMALSPVSCAGFHVHSKDSGLGKTTAMYVGASIWGNPKSLVLEEKDTQNSRMNRGEVYQNLPLYIDELTELKGEDLSSLIYQISSGKQRNRMTSGGNNTERARGKPWKLLAVTTGNCSAIEKVSTYKAMPKAEAQRMMETKATRLFDESATKHITSCSLT
;
A
#
# COMPACT_ATOMS: atom_id res chain seq x y z
N SER A 1 25.75 -21.82 -36.54
CA SER A 1 24.77 -20.73 -36.74
C SER A 1 23.40 -21.31 -37.11
N ALA A 2 22.33 -20.55 -36.88
CA ALA A 2 20.96 -20.95 -37.25
C ALA A 2 20.83 -21.30 -38.74
N ALA A 3 21.47 -20.54 -39.62
CA ALA A 3 21.46 -20.80 -41.05
C ALA A 3 22.03 -22.17 -41.41
N ARG A 4 23.13 -22.61 -40.79
CA ARG A 4 23.69 -23.93 -41.01
C ARG A 4 22.74 -25.02 -40.53
N ASN A 5 22.07 -24.83 -39.43
CA ASN A 5 21.14 -25.83 -38.90
C ASN A 5 19.88 -26.01 -39.76
N ILE A 6 19.37 -24.91 -40.32
CA ILE A 6 18.20 -24.91 -41.21
C ILE A 6 18.56 -25.59 -42.57
N SER A 7 19.76 -25.32 -43.09
CA SER A 7 20.19 -25.79 -44.39
C SER A 7 20.66 -27.26 -44.41
N LYS A 8 20.98 -27.87 -43.26
CA LYS A 8 21.56 -29.22 -43.15
C LYS A 8 20.75 -30.33 -43.83
N ASN A 9 19.42 -30.17 -43.91
CA ASN A 9 18.51 -31.19 -44.45
C ASN A 9 18.18 -30.94 -45.94
N HIS A 10 18.83 -29.98 -46.59
CA HIS A 10 18.60 -29.68 -48.02
C HIS A 10 19.48 -30.57 -48.91
N GLU A 11 18.88 -31.18 -49.94
CA GLU A 11 19.64 -31.87 -50.97
C GLU A 11 20.65 -30.88 -51.63
N GLY A 12 21.93 -31.20 -51.58
CA GLY A 12 22.98 -30.32 -52.07
C GLY A 12 23.57 -29.38 -51.01
N TYR A 13 23.29 -29.57 -49.71
CA TYR A 13 23.93 -28.83 -48.63
C TYR A 13 25.44 -28.96 -48.67
N SER A 14 26.13 -27.83 -48.70
CA SER A 14 27.57 -27.73 -48.49
C SER A 14 27.84 -26.68 -47.43
N GLU A 15 28.58 -27.06 -46.39
CA GLU A 15 28.91 -26.12 -45.29
C GLU A 15 29.76 -24.96 -45.80
N GLN A 16 30.69 -25.23 -46.71
CA GLN A 16 31.53 -24.22 -47.33
C GLN A 16 30.70 -23.21 -48.15
N ALA A 17 29.86 -23.69 -49.07
CA ALA A 17 28.98 -22.84 -49.88
C ALA A 17 27.98 -22.05 -49.04
N THR A 18 27.48 -22.63 -47.93
CA THR A 18 26.60 -21.92 -47.01
C THR A 18 27.35 -20.82 -46.30
N THR A 19 28.57 -21.02 -45.87
CA THR A 19 29.41 -20.04 -45.20
C THR A 19 29.78 -18.90 -46.15
N GLU A 20 30.21 -19.19 -47.37
CA GLU A 20 30.51 -18.18 -48.39
C GLU A 20 29.30 -17.32 -48.73
N LYS A 21 28.10 -17.92 -48.85
CA LYS A 21 26.86 -17.15 -49.05
C LYS A 21 26.51 -16.28 -47.84
N MET A 22 26.71 -16.75 -46.61
CA MET A 22 26.47 -15.96 -45.43
C MET A 22 27.36 -14.72 -45.32
N GLU A 23 28.62 -14.82 -45.77
CA GLU A 23 29.57 -13.71 -45.81
C GLU A 23 29.22 -12.63 -46.82
N LEU A 24 28.51 -13.04 -47.89
CA LEU A 24 28.03 -12.13 -48.96
C LEU A 24 26.75 -11.37 -48.56
N ILE A 25 26.01 -11.84 -47.58
CA ILE A 25 24.74 -11.19 -47.14
C ILE A 25 25.03 -9.98 -46.27
N LYS A 26 24.81 -8.79 -46.80
CA LYS A 26 25.02 -7.51 -46.12
C LYS A 26 23.81 -7.00 -45.33
N GLY A 27 22.69 -7.73 -45.36
CA GLY A 27 21.46 -7.37 -44.65
C GLY A 27 20.26 -8.22 -45.07
N PRO A 28 19.07 -7.96 -44.52
CA PRO A 28 17.86 -8.72 -44.84
C PRO A 28 17.42 -8.44 -46.28
N TYR A 29 17.05 -9.50 -47.01
CA TYR A 29 16.46 -9.38 -48.34
C TYR A 29 15.09 -8.69 -48.27
N ARG A 30 14.77 -7.85 -49.28
CA ARG A 30 13.47 -7.22 -49.41
C ARG A 30 12.44 -8.18 -50.02
N CYS A 31 11.15 -7.92 -49.81
CA CYS A 31 10.08 -8.70 -50.40
C CYS A 31 10.17 -8.69 -51.94
N THR A 32 10.60 -7.59 -52.56
CA THR A 32 10.85 -7.50 -54.00
C THR A 32 11.92 -8.48 -54.49
N SER A 33 12.97 -8.71 -53.69
CA SER A 33 14.01 -9.69 -54.06
C SER A 33 13.50 -11.12 -53.96
N PHE A 34 12.56 -11.41 -53.04
CA PHE A 34 11.89 -12.72 -52.99
C PHE A 34 10.93 -12.92 -54.14
N ASP A 35 10.27 -11.87 -54.60
CA ASP A 35 9.36 -11.93 -55.74
C ASP A 35 10.06 -12.26 -57.05
N GLU A 36 11.30 -11.81 -57.24
CA GLU A 36 12.15 -12.24 -58.41
C GLU A 36 12.32 -13.72 -58.53
N PHE A 37 12.34 -14.43 -57.38
CA PHE A 37 12.49 -15.90 -57.33
C PHE A 37 11.17 -16.64 -57.20
N ASN A 38 10.09 -15.99 -56.75
CA ASN A 38 8.80 -16.60 -56.46
C ASN A 38 7.64 -15.69 -56.91
N PRO A 39 7.54 -15.33 -58.22
CA PRO A 39 6.59 -14.37 -58.69
C PRO A 39 5.12 -14.80 -58.57
N ASP A 40 4.86 -16.08 -58.46
CA ASP A 40 3.52 -16.65 -58.32
C ASP A 40 3.01 -16.66 -56.87
N VAL A 41 3.90 -16.53 -55.91
CA VAL A 41 3.63 -16.69 -54.46
C VAL A 41 3.62 -15.33 -53.75
N CYS A 42 4.65 -14.50 -53.97
CA CYS A 42 4.83 -13.25 -53.27
C CYS A 42 3.66 -12.27 -53.43
N PRO A 43 3.08 -12.06 -54.59
CA PRO A 43 1.91 -11.18 -54.76
C PRO A 43 0.65 -11.67 -54.05
N LYS A 44 0.55 -12.97 -53.74
CA LYS A 44 -0.57 -13.55 -53.00
C LYS A 44 -0.36 -13.51 -51.47
N CYS A 45 0.81 -13.08 -51.02
CA CYS A 45 1.12 -12.96 -49.58
C CYS A 45 0.24 -11.88 -48.94
N PRO A 46 -0.45 -12.15 -47.82
CA PRO A 46 -1.31 -11.16 -47.13
C PRO A 46 -0.54 -9.91 -46.64
N ASN A 47 0.79 -10.01 -46.56
CA ASN A 47 1.68 -8.93 -46.15
C ASN A 47 2.39 -8.25 -47.35
N TRP A 48 2.09 -8.66 -48.60
CA TRP A 48 2.65 -8.04 -49.80
C TRP A 48 2.30 -6.55 -49.89
N GLY A 49 3.31 -5.73 -50.05
CA GLY A 49 3.16 -4.27 -50.09
C GLY A 49 2.95 -3.59 -48.74
N LYS A 50 2.75 -4.38 -47.67
CA LYS A 50 2.61 -3.86 -46.30
C LYS A 50 3.94 -3.80 -45.55
N VAL A 51 4.88 -4.68 -45.89
CA VAL A 51 6.23 -4.73 -45.32
C VAL A 51 7.27 -4.79 -46.45
N LYS A 52 8.45 -4.21 -46.22
CA LYS A 52 9.54 -4.21 -47.21
C LYS A 52 10.39 -5.45 -47.16
N SER A 53 10.42 -6.14 -46.02
CA SER A 53 11.19 -7.38 -45.78
C SER A 53 10.41 -8.35 -44.91
N PRO A 54 10.39 -9.66 -45.24
CA PRO A 54 9.69 -10.66 -44.43
C PRO A 54 10.32 -10.88 -43.06
N ILE A 55 11.55 -10.45 -42.83
CA ILE A 55 12.21 -10.55 -41.52
C ILE A 55 11.47 -9.73 -40.44
N VAL A 56 10.79 -8.66 -40.84
CA VAL A 56 9.99 -7.83 -39.94
C VAL A 56 8.85 -8.63 -39.31
N LEU A 57 8.29 -9.60 -40.06
CA LEU A 57 7.21 -10.47 -39.56
C LEU A 57 7.68 -11.46 -38.48
N GLY A 58 8.96 -11.84 -38.53
CA GLY A 58 9.58 -12.71 -37.55
C GLY A 58 10.04 -12.00 -36.27
N SER A 59 10.08 -10.68 -36.29
CA SER A 59 10.46 -9.85 -35.14
C SER A 59 9.27 -9.30 -34.35
N SER A 60 8.03 -9.53 -34.83
CA SER A 60 6.84 -9.07 -34.14
C SER A 60 6.63 -9.81 -32.82
N VAL A 61 6.36 -9.04 -31.78
CA VAL A 61 6.02 -9.57 -30.45
C VAL A 61 4.54 -9.97 -30.47
N ARG A 62 4.24 -11.22 -30.08
CA ARG A 62 2.84 -11.63 -29.92
C ARG A 62 2.18 -10.78 -28.82
N GLU A 63 1.12 -10.08 -29.15
CA GLU A 63 0.30 -9.36 -28.17
C GLU A 63 -0.41 -10.36 -27.26
N ALA A 64 -0.54 -10.02 -25.99
CA ALA A 64 -1.27 -10.80 -25.00
C ALA A 64 -2.76 -10.91 -25.37
N THR A 65 -3.32 -12.10 -25.25
CA THR A 65 -4.75 -12.36 -25.38
C THR A 65 -5.44 -12.15 -24.02
N GLU A 66 -6.77 -12.26 -23.98
CA GLU A 66 -7.53 -12.20 -22.71
C GLU A 66 -7.07 -13.29 -21.73
N GLU A 67 -6.74 -14.48 -22.23
CA GLU A 67 -6.21 -15.59 -21.42
C GLU A 67 -4.83 -15.26 -20.86
N ASP A 68 -3.95 -14.66 -21.66
CA ASP A 68 -2.60 -14.25 -21.21
C ASP A 68 -2.65 -13.13 -20.16
N ASN A 69 -3.75 -12.39 -20.07
CA ASN A 69 -3.94 -11.30 -19.10
C ASN A 69 -4.39 -11.77 -17.71
N VAL A 70 -4.72 -13.05 -17.55
CA VAL A 70 -4.96 -13.67 -16.25
C VAL A 70 -3.62 -14.22 -15.72
N VAL A 71 -3.09 -13.60 -14.67
CA VAL A 71 -1.79 -13.96 -14.11
C VAL A 71 -1.95 -14.44 -12.68
N GLU A 72 -1.56 -15.67 -12.41
CA GLU A 72 -1.49 -16.25 -11.08
C GLU A 72 -0.10 -15.99 -10.49
N VAL A 73 -0.08 -15.37 -9.31
CA VAL A 73 1.16 -15.08 -8.59
C VAL A 73 1.15 -15.84 -7.27
N PRO A 74 2.15 -16.72 -7.03
CA PRO A 74 2.28 -17.39 -5.74
C PRO A 74 2.49 -16.39 -4.61
N GLU A 75 1.83 -16.58 -3.49
CA GLU A 75 2.06 -15.77 -2.30
C GLU A 75 3.36 -16.23 -1.62
N LEU A 76 4.40 -15.41 -1.71
CA LEU A 76 5.75 -15.72 -1.23
C LEU A 76 5.87 -15.82 0.30
N SER A 77 4.87 -15.34 1.04
CA SER A 77 4.91 -15.25 2.50
C SER A 77 4.36 -16.46 3.25
N LEU A 78 3.58 -17.34 2.60
CA LEU A 78 2.97 -18.52 3.23
C LEU A 78 3.05 -19.74 2.27
N PRO A 79 3.74 -20.82 2.66
CA PRO A 79 3.93 -21.99 1.77
C PRO A 79 2.66 -22.74 1.36
N GLU A 80 1.51 -22.48 2.01
CA GLU A 80 0.23 -23.14 1.76
C GLU A 80 -0.88 -22.14 1.30
N ALA A 81 -0.53 -20.89 0.98
CA ALA A 81 -1.52 -19.93 0.48
C ALA A 81 -1.87 -20.23 -0.98
N GLU A 82 -3.15 -20.11 -1.32
CA GLU A 82 -3.60 -20.19 -2.71
C GLU A 82 -3.01 -19.01 -3.51
N PRO A 83 -2.59 -19.23 -4.77
CA PRO A 83 -2.05 -18.17 -5.60
C PRO A 83 -3.09 -17.07 -5.84
N THR A 84 -2.67 -15.83 -5.69
CA THR A 84 -3.54 -14.69 -6.00
C THR A 84 -3.60 -14.46 -7.51
N THR A 85 -4.81 -14.43 -8.06
CA THR A 85 -5.05 -14.20 -9.49
C THR A 85 -5.22 -12.72 -9.77
N TYR A 86 -4.43 -12.18 -10.70
CA TYR A 86 -4.50 -10.81 -11.16
C TYR A 86 -5.01 -10.74 -12.60
N LEU A 87 -6.01 -9.89 -12.84
CA LEU A 87 -6.43 -9.52 -14.18
C LEU A 87 -5.69 -8.25 -14.61
N ILE A 88 -4.84 -8.38 -15.63
CA ILE A 88 -4.10 -7.26 -16.20
C ILE A 88 -5.00 -6.58 -17.25
N PRO A 89 -5.31 -5.28 -17.11
CA PRO A 89 -6.14 -4.59 -18.08
C PRO A 89 -5.41 -4.41 -19.42
N PRO A 90 -6.13 -4.29 -20.55
CA PRO A 90 -5.53 -3.98 -21.84
C PRO A 90 -4.78 -2.65 -21.79
N TYR A 91 -3.57 -2.61 -22.36
CA TYR A 91 -2.76 -1.38 -22.35
C TYR A 91 -3.27 -0.35 -23.36
N PRO A 92 -3.16 0.94 -23.05
CA PRO A 92 -3.64 2.00 -23.92
C PRO A 92 -2.84 2.08 -25.23
N LYS A 93 -3.51 2.25 -26.36
CA LYS A 93 -2.83 2.41 -27.67
C LYS A 93 -1.95 3.66 -27.71
N PRO A 94 -0.75 3.64 -28.33
CA PRO A 94 -0.18 2.58 -29.17
C PRO A 94 0.57 1.49 -28.42
N PHE A 95 0.44 1.42 -27.10
CA PHE A 95 1.10 0.43 -26.24
C PHE A 95 0.31 -0.87 -26.20
N PHE A 96 1.03 -1.96 -25.91
CA PHE A 96 0.43 -3.28 -25.72
C PHE A 96 1.28 -4.13 -24.78
N ARG A 97 0.64 -5.14 -24.21
CA ARG A 97 1.30 -6.16 -23.40
C ARG A 97 1.78 -7.30 -24.31
N GLY A 98 3.02 -7.75 -24.16
CA GLY A 98 3.48 -8.96 -24.83
C GLY A 98 2.86 -10.21 -24.18
N ALA A 99 2.74 -11.31 -24.93
CA ALA A 99 2.21 -12.58 -24.43
C ALA A 99 2.95 -13.12 -23.20
N ASN A 100 4.24 -12.82 -23.08
CA ASN A 100 5.08 -13.18 -21.93
C ASN A 100 5.23 -12.04 -20.91
N GLY A 101 4.33 -11.05 -20.95
CA GLY A 101 4.41 -9.84 -20.13
C GLY A 101 5.26 -8.75 -20.77
N GLY A 102 5.37 -7.62 -20.06
CA GLY A 102 6.13 -6.45 -20.45
C GLY A 102 5.35 -5.39 -21.22
N VAL A 103 5.91 -4.20 -21.28
CA VAL A 103 5.35 -3.01 -21.94
C VAL A 103 6.04 -2.80 -23.26
N TYR A 104 5.27 -2.84 -24.34
CA TYR A 104 5.72 -2.63 -25.71
C TYR A 104 4.97 -1.46 -26.35
N MET A 105 5.59 -0.82 -27.34
CA MET A 105 4.99 0.25 -28.13
C MET A 105 5.08 -0.07 -29.63
N ARG A 106 3.96 0.04 -30.35
CA ARG A 106 3.95 0.00 -31.81
C ARG A 106 4.44 1.32 -32.35
N THR A 107 5.35 1.24 -33.30
CA THR A 107 5.98 2.37 -33.97
C THR A 107 6.23 2.02 -35.44
N THR A 108 6.83 2.95 -36.17
CA THR A 108 7.24 2.74 -37.55
C THR A 108 8.74 3.00 -37.60
N ASN A 109 9.50 2.13 -38.27
CA ASN A 109 10.93 2.34 -38.46
C ASN A 109 11.20 3.47 -39.48
N ALA A 110 12.45 3.85 -39.68
CA ALA A 110 12.87 4.90 -40.58
C ALA A 110 12.49 4.60 -42.05
N GLU A 111 12.21 3.34 -42.40
CA GLU A 111 11.83 2.88 -43.71
C GLU A 111 10.31 2.87 -43.93
N GLY A 112 9.53 3.13 -42.88
CA GLY A 112 8.06 3.15 -42.90
C GLY A 112 7.43 1.77 -42.62
N ASP A 113 8.23 0.75 -42.23
CA ASP A 113 7.71 -0.56 -41.84
C ASP A 113 7.26 -0.54 -40.36
N PRO A 114 6.24 -1.36 -40.00
CA PRO A 114 5.86 -1.57 -38.61
C PRO A 114 7.04 -2.06 -37.77
N ASP A 115 7.25 -1.47 -36.62
CA ASP A 115 8.29 -1.81 -35.65
C ASP A 115 7.72 -1.81 -34.25
N GLU A 116 8.28 -2.62 -33.35
CA GLU A 116 7.82 -2.74 -31.97
C GLU A 116 9.00 -2.53 -31.01
N LYS A 117 8.82 -1.58 -30.13
CA LYS A 117 9.84 -1.22 -29.15
C LYS A 117 9.46 -1.71 -27.77
N ILE A 118 10.35 -2.42 -27.12
CA ILE A 118 10.22 -2.75 -25.71
C ILE A 118 10.54 -1.51 -24.89
N ILE A 119 9.64 -1.19 -23.95
CA ILE A 119 9.81 -0.09 -22.99
C ILE A 119 10.26 -0.66 -21.63
N TYR A 120 9.57 -1.70 -21.17
CA TYR A 120 9.91 -2.39 -19.91
C TYR A 120 9.62 -3.89 -20.03
N HIS A 121 10.48 -4.72 -19.42
CA HIS A 121 10.45 -6.16 -19.58
C HIS A 121 9.36 -6.87 -18.74
N ASN A 122 8.89 -6.23 -17.67
CA ASN A 122 7.88 -6.79 -16.78
C ASN A 122 6.56 -6.03 -16.92
N ASP A 123 5.48 -6.59 -16.38
CA ASP A 123 4.19 -5.92 -16.38
C ASP A 123 4.19 -4.72 -15.43
N LEU A 124 3.83 -3.58 -15.95
CA LEU A 124 3.73 -2.31 -15.23
C LEU A 124 2.51 -1.56 -15.78
N TYR A 125 1.53 -1.25 -14.94
CA TYR A 125 0.31 -0.59 -15.39
C TYR A 125 -0.35 0.24 -14.28
N ILE A 126 -1.17 1.19 -14.66
CA ILE A 126 -1.95 2.00 -13.71
C ILE A 126 -3.27 1.29 -13.44
N THR A 127 -3.59 1.06 -12.18
CA THR A 127 -4.84 0.43 -11.76
C THR A 127 -5.97 1.43 -11.57
N LYS A 128 -5.66 2.61 -11.00
CA LYS A 128 -6.64 3.67 -10.74
C LYS A 128 -5.99 5.03 -10.55
N ARG A 129 -6.80 6.07 -10.71
CA ARG A 129 -6.47 7.45 -10.32
C ARG A 129 -7.01 7.71 -8.92
N ILE A 130 -6.25 8.44 -8.12
CA ILE A 130 -6.67 8.87 -6.80
C ILE A 130 -6.53 10.38 -6.66
N SER A 131 -7.38 10.96 -5.81
CA SER A 131 -7.23 12.33 -5.33
C SER A 131 -6.76 12.29 -3.89
N ASP A 132 -5.51 12.69 -3.65
CA ASP A 132 -4.89 12.80 -2.33
C ASP A 132 -4.78 14.27 -1.95
N ILE A 133 -5.12 14.62 -0.73
CA ILE A 133 -5.18 16.02 -0.30
C ILE A 133 -3.78 16.66 -0.15
N GLU A 134 -2.73 15.87 0.02
CA GLU A 134 -1.35 16.35 0.15
C GLU A 134 -0.58 16.27 -1.17
N MET A 135 -0.75 15.18 -1.91
CA MET A 135 -0.10 14.96 -3.20
C MET A 135 -0.87 15.55 -4.38
N GLY A 136 -2.15 15.92 -4.19
CA GLY A 136 -3.05 16.25 -5.27
C GLY A 136 -3.50 14.99 -6.03
N GLU A 137 -3.69 15.10 -7.33
CA GLU A 137 -3.95 13.91 -8.15
C GLU A 137 -2.72 13.01 -8.24
N ALA A 138 -2.95 11.72 -8.10
CA ALA A 138 -1.93 10.69 -8.16
C ALA A 138 -2.48 9.43 -8.85
N VAL A 139 -1.60 8.51 -9.19
CA VAL A 139 -1.93 7.23 -9.80
C VAL A 139 -1.41 6.07 -8.95
N VAL A 140 -2.18 5.02 -8.86
CA VAL A 140 -1.75 3.75 -8.27
C VAL A 140 -1.19 2.88 -9.38
N VAL A 141 0.07 2.50 -9.25
CA VAL A 141 0.80 1.70 -10.22
C VAL A 141 1.01 0.30 -9.66
N ARG A 142 0.74 -0.70 -10.47
CA ARG A 142 1.01 -2.11 -10.15
C ARG A 142 2.18 -2.61 -10.99
N LEU A 143 3.11 -3.26 -10.33
CA LEU A 143 4.33 -3.83 -10.89
C LEU A 143 4.38 -5.32 -10.57
N HIS A 144 4.53 -6.15 -11.59
CA HIS A 144 4.76 -7.59 -11.44
C HIS A 144 6.24 -7.89 -11.64
N LEU A 145 6.88 -8.49 -10.64
CA LEU A 145 8.26 -8.93 -10.71
C LEU A 145 8.31 -10.47 -10.61
N PRO A 146 9.04 -11.15 -11.50
CA PRO A 146 8.97 -12.63 -11.61
C PRO A 146 9.34 -13.39 -10.33
N ARG A 147 10.15 -12.77 -9.46
CA ARG A 147 10.64 -13.40 -8.21
C ARG A 147 10.22 -12.68 -6.95
N ASP A 148 9.85 -11.40 -7.07
CA ASP A 148 9.50 -10.55 -5.92
C ASP A 148 7.98 -10.39 -5.75
N GLY A 149 7.20 -11.00 -6.65
CA GLY A 149 5.73 -10.93 -6.63
C GLY A 149 5.17 -9.63 -7.20
N VAL A 150 4.02 -9.23 -6.69
CA VAL A 150 3.30 -8.03 -7.14
C VAL A 150 3.46 -6.92 -6.11
N ARG A 151 3.73 -5.71 -6.59
CA ARG A 151 3.81 -4.50 -5.76
C ARG A 151 2.86 -3.45 -6.28
N GLU A 152 2.22 -2.75 -5.36
CA GLU A 152 1.48 -1.52 -5.65
C GLU A 152 2.14 -0.32 -4.98
N PHE A 153 2.19 0.80 -5.69
CA PHE A 153 2.71 2.06 -5.16
C PHE A 153 2.05 3.25 -5.83
N THR A 154 2.03 4.36 -5.13
CA THR A 154 1.39 5.60 -5.60
C THR A 154 2.42 6.58 -6.11
N ILE A 155 2.14 7.20 -7.25
CA ILE A 155 2.97 8.24 -7.86
C ILE A 155 2.11 9.51 -8.04
N PRO A 156 2.54 10.68 -7.53
CA PRO A 156 1.91 11.94 -7.83
C PRO A 156 1.88 12.23 -9.34
N LEU A 157 0.79 12.81 -9.83
CA LEU A 157 0.68 13.14 -11.25
C LEU A 157 1.77 14.11 -11.72
N THR A 158 2.23 14.98 -10.83
CA THR A 158 3.38 15.88 -11.06
C THR A 158 4.66 15.10 -11.39
N SER A 159 4.87 13.94 -10.75
CA SER A 159 6.00 13.06 -11.06
C SER A 159 5.81 12.28 -12.35
N VAL A 160 4.58 11.88 -12.69
CA VAL A 160 4.28 11.18 -13.98
C VAL A 160 4.61 12.08 -15.18
N THR A 161 4.40 13.39 -15.05
CA THR A 161 4.63 14.38 -16.11
C THR A 161 6.05 14.97 -16.12
N SER A 162 6.91 14.56 -15.20
CA SER A 162 8.31 14.99 -15.10
C SER A 162 9.26 13.80 -15.30
N LYS A 163 10.08 13.83 -16.33
CA LYS A 163 11.00 12.74 -16.70
C LYS A 163 11.95 12.36 -15.57
N GLU A 164 12.51 13.36 -14.87
CA GLU A 164 13.47 13.13 -13.78
C GLU A 164 12.79 12.58 -12.52
N GLU A 165 11.64 13.15 -12.15
CA GLU A 165 10.89 12.68 -11.00
C GLU A 165 10.31 11.28 -11.26
N LEU A 166 9.79 11.01 -12.46
CA LEU A 166 9.32 9.68 -12.85
C LEU A 166 10.45 8.66 -12.75
N ARG A 167 11.65 8.98 -13.27
CA ARG A 167 12.83 8.11 -13.14
C ARG A 167 13.15 7.80 -11.70
N LYS A 168 13.16 8.82 -10.85
CA LYS A 168 13.44 8.69 -9.41
C LYS A 168 12.42 7.78 -8.73
N GLN A 169 11.12 8.04 -8.93
CA GLN A 169 10.04 7.24 -8.37
C GLN A 169 10.12 5.77 -8.82
N MET A 170 10.30 5.54 -10.12
CA MET A 170 10.41 4.19 -10.69
C MET A 170 11.65 3.45 -10.16
N SER A 171 12.80 4.12 -10.08
CA SER A 171 14.03 3.52 -9.56
C SER A 171 13.92 3.13 -8.08
N MET A 172 13.21 3.91 -7.26
CA MET A 172 12.92 3.56 -5.86
C MET A 172 12.10 2.27 -5.73
N GLN A 173 11.30 1.94 -6.75
CA GLN A 173 10.50 0.71 -6.80
C GLN A 173 11.21 -0.46 -7.52
N GLY A 174 12.47 -0.26 -7.91
CA GLY A 174 13.25 -1.27 -8.62
C GLY A 174 12.99 -1.35 -10.13
N VAL A 175 12.31 -0.36 -10.70
CA VAL A 175 12.05 -0.28 -12.13
C VAL A 175 13.19 0.45 -12.84
N ALA A 176 14.01 -0.30 -13.59
CA ALA A 176 15.10 0.24 -14.39
C ALA A 176 14.69 0.29 -15.87
N VAL A 177 14.55 1.50 -16.41
CA VAL A 177 14.13 1.74 -17.79
C VAL A 177 15.12 2.66 -18.49
N SER A 178 15.56 2.27 -19.68
CA SER A 178 16.41 3.10 -20.54
C SER A 178 15.61 4.10 -21.39
N ARG A 179 14.37 3.77 -21.73
CA ARG A 179 13.45 4.55 -22.59
C ARG A 179 12.46 5.35 -21.74
N MET A 180 12.95 6.36 -21.03
CA MET A 180 12.12 7.13 -20.08
C MET A 180 11.07 8.01 -20.76
N ASP A 181 11.33 8.50 -21.98
CA ASP A 181 10.36 9.32 -22.71
C ASP A 181 9.14 8.49 -23.13
N GLU A 182 9.39 7.29 -23.61
CA GLU A 182 8.33 6.35 -23.98
C GLU A 182 7.58 5.84 -22.74
N LEU A 183 8.27 5.61 -21.61
CA LEU A 183 7.59 5.28 -20.36
C LEU A 183 6.70 6.42 -19.86
N MET A 184 7.18 7.66 -19.90
CA MET A 184 6.38 8.83 -19.53
C MET A 184 5.15 8.97 -20.43
N MET A 185 5.32 8.78 -21.76
CA MET A 185 4.21 8.78 -22.69
C MET A 185 3.20 7.67 -22.40
N TYR A 186 3.67 6.44 -22.08
CA TYR A 186 2.84 5.32 -21.66
C TYR A 186 1.98 5.66 -20.44
N MET A 187 2.62 6.15 -19.36
CA MET A 187 1.95 6.51 -18.13
C MET A 187 0.93 7.65 -18.34
N THR A 188 1.30 8.66 -19.15
CA THR A 188 0.40 9.78 -19.47
C THR A 188 -0.81 9.32 -20.28
N THR A 189 -0.61 8.40 -21.23
CA THR A 189 -1.72 7.83 -22.03
C THR A 189 -2.70 7.08 -21.14
N TRP A 190 -2.21 6.28 -20.18
CA TRP A 190 -3.03 5.64 -19.15
C TRP A 190 -3.87 6.64 -18.35
N VAL A 191 -3.24 7.72 -17.88
CA VAL A 191 -3.93 8.77 -17.12
C VAL A 191 -5.08 9.36 -17.95
N ASN A 192 -4.83 9.68 -19.23
CA ASN A 192 -5.84 10.25 -20.12
C ASN A 192 -7.03 9.31 -20.36
N GLU A 193 -6.78 8.00 -20.54
CA GLU A 193 -7.86 7.00 -20.67
C GLU A 193 -8.67 6.89 -19.38
N LEU A 194 -8.02 6.83 -18.24
CA LEU A 194 -8.71 6.77 -16.96
C LEU A 194 -9.48 8.06 -16.64
N GLN A 195 -9.01 9.22 -17.13
CA GLN A 195 -9.75 10.48 -17.04
C GLN A 195 -11.00 10.49 -17.90
N ALA A 196 -10.95 9.85 -19.05
CA ALA A 196 -12.09 9.73 -19.94
C ALA A 196 -13.16 8.73 -19.45
N THR A 197 -12.76 7.74 -18.65
CA THR A 197 -13.64 6.65 -18.23
C THR A 197 -14.23 6.81 -16.82
N GLY A 198 -13.64 7.62 -15.95
CA GLY A 198 -14.13 7.77 -14.58
C GLY A 198 -13.47 8.88 -13.77
N ALA A 199 -14.10 9.18 -12.64
CA ALA A 199 -13.55 10.12 -11.65
C ALA A 199 -12.39 9.49 -10.87
N ALA A 200 -11.50 10.34 -10.33
CA ALA A 200 -10.49 9.88 -9.40
C ALA A 200 -11.14 9.42 -8.08
N THR A 201 -10.65 8.31 -7.53
CA THR A 201 -11.09 7.83 -6.22
C THR A 201 -10.46 8.69 -5.13
N GLU A 202 -11.24 9.16 -4.18
CA GLU A 202 -10.72 9.89 -3.03
C GLU A 202 -9.89 8.95 -2.14
N ALA A 203 -8.63 9.27 -1.91
CA ALA A 203 -7.80 8.57 -0.93
C ALA A 203 -8.11 9.09 0.47
N ARG A 204 -8.56 8.20 1.36
CA ARG A 204 -8.96 8.59 2.72
C ARG A 204 -7.73 8.91 3.56
N ARG A 205 -7.75 10.07 4.21
CA ARG A 205 -6.65 10.52 5.09
C ARG A 205 -6.69 9.92 6.49
N GLN A 206 -7.83 9.39 6.86
CA GLN A 206 -8.16 8.93 8.20
C GLN A 206 -8.87 7.59 8.11
N PHE A 207 -8.67 6.77 9.11
CA PHE A 207 -9.46 5.58 9.36
C PHE A 207 -10.73 5.95 10.14
N GLY A 208 -11.63 4.99 10.34
CA GLY A 208 -12.87 5.23 11.06
C GLY A 208 -14.02 5.63 10.16
N TRP A 209 -15.05 6.25 10.73
CA TRP A 209 -16.28 6.58 10.05
C TRP A 209 -16.11 7.68 8.99
N THR A 210 -16.71 7.47 7.84
CA THR A 210 -16.75 8.48 6.77
C THR A 210 -18.04 9.31 6.85
N GLY A 211 -17.90 10.61 6.61
CA GLY A 211 -19.04 11.52 6.60
C GLY A 211 -19.73 11.69 7.97
N GLU A 212 -20.80 12.47 7.98
CA GLU A 212 -21.66 12.69 9.17
C GLU A 212 -22.77 11.65 9.29
N ASP A 213 -23.00 10.90 8.22
CA ASP A 213 -24.04 9.90 8.08
C ASP A 213 -23.57 8.46 8.39
N PHE A 214 -22.29 8.29 8.74
CA PHE A 214 -21.68 7.00 9.12
C PHE A 214 -21.92 5.87 8.12
N LYS A 215 -21.94 6.18 6.81
CA LYS A 215 -22.26 5.20 5.76
C LYS A 215 -21.20 4.13 5.56
N SER A 216 -19.95 4.45 5.82
CA SER A 216 -18.84 3.51 5.69
C SER A 216 -17.80 3.70 6.80
N PHE A 217 -17.01 2.66 7.00
CA PHE A 217 -15.89 2.65 7.94
C PHE A 217 -14.61 2.28 7.22
N VAL A 218 -13.59 3.14 7.30
CA VAL A 218 -12.29 2.92 6.66
C VAL A 218 -11.35 2.22 7.63
N LEU A 219 -10.75 1.12 7.18
CA LEU A 219 -9.76 0.36 7.95
C LEU A 219 -8.67 -0.19 7.00
N GLY A 220 -7.45 0.29 7.14
CA GLY A 220 -6.35 -0.08 6.26
C GLY A 220 -6.68 0.19 4.78
N ASP A 221 -6.55 -0.83 3.96
CA ASP A 221 -6.83 -0.81 2.52
C ASP A 221 -8.32 -1.01 2.16
N LYS A 222 -9.22 -1.05 3.14
CA LYS A 222 -10.65 -1.31 2.95
C LYS A 222 -11.52 -0.15 3.40
N GLU A 223 -12.57 0.13 2.62
CA GLU A 223 -13.71 0.96 3.00
C GLU A 223 -14.94 0.05 3.11
N ILE A 224 -15.44 -0.16 4.33
CA ILE A 224 -16.48 -1.13 4.69
C ILE A 224 -17.82 -0.42 4.74
N PHE A 225 -18.73 -0.82 3.89
CA PHE A 225 -20.15 -0.40 3.87
C PHE A 225 -21.02 -1.50 4.49
N ALA A 226 -22.28 -1.20 4.70
CA ALA A 226 -23.22 -2.18 5.23
C ALA A 226 -23.49 -3.38 4.27
N ASP A 227 -23.32 -3.16 2.97
CA ASP A 227 -23.67 -4.10 1.89
C ASP A 227 -22.46 -4.52 1.02
N ARG A 228 -21.33 -3.87 1.15
CA ARG A 228 -20.13 -4.17 0.35
C ARG A 228 -18.85 -3.70 1.04
N ILE A 229 -17.73 -4.16 0.50
CA ILE A 229 -16.39 -3.68 0.87
C ILE A 229 -15.74 -3.19 -0.42
N ASP A 230 -15.28 -1.93 -0.40
CA ASP A 230 -14.53 -1.31 -1.48
C ASP A 230 -13.06 -1.16 -1.07
N ASP A 231 -12.16 -1.05 -2.05
CA ASP A 231 -10.76 -0.77 -1.78
C ASP A 231 -10.56 0.69 -1.38
N ASN A 232 -9.83 0.93 -0.30
CA ASN A 232 -9.34 2.25 0.08
C ASN A 232 -7.91 2.44 -0.44
N PRO A 233 -7.69 3.34 -1.42
CA PRO A 233 -6.34 3.59 -1.91
C PRO A 233 -5.46 4.25 -0.85
N PRO A 234 -4.13 4.00 -0.87
CA PRO A 234 -3.21 4.59 0.08
C PRO A 234 -3.13 6.11 -0.10
N SER A 235 -3.30 6.86 0.99
CA SER A 235 -2.99 8.28 1.07
C SER A 235 -1.66 8.50 1.78
N THR A 236 -1.05 9.68 1.62
CA THR A 236 0.22 10.03 2.26
C THR A 236 0.23 9.74 3.78
N PRO A 237 -0.77 10.14 4.57
CA PRO A 237 -0.75 9.91 6.01
C PRO A 237 -1.07 8.46 6.43
N THR A 238 -1.76 7.67 5.61
CA THR A 238 -2.26 6.34 5.98
C THR A 238 -1.45 5.17 5.42
N ALA A 239 -0.76 5.37 4.28
CA ALA A 239 -0.09 4.29 3.53
C ALA A 239 0.86 3.44 4.39
N GLY A 240 1.65 4.07 5.27
CA GLY A 240 2.59 3.38 6.15
C GLY A 240 1.96 2.50 7.23
N LEU A 241 0.62 2.57 7.40
CA LEU A 241 -0.11 1.84 8.41
C LEU A 241 -0.95 0.69 7.86
N PHE A 242 -1.10 0.55 6.55
CA PHE A 242 -1.99 -0.45 5.95
C PHE A 242 -1.68 -1.87 6.45
N HIS A 243 -0.41 -2.27 6.44
CA HIS A 243 0.01 -3.57 6.94
C HIS A 243 -0.27 -3.81 8.43
N ALA A 244 -0.48 -2.75 9.21
CA ALA A 244 -0.84 -2.89 10.61
C ALA A 244 -2.27 -3.40 10.81
N PHE A 245 -3.13 -3.26 9.80
CA PHE A 245 -4.54 -3.64 9.84
C PHE A 245 -4.85 -4.96 9.14
N GLU A 246 -3.85 -5.65 8.61
CA GLU A 246 -4.03 -6.97 8.00
C GLU A 246 -4.48 -7.98 9.06
N PRO A 247 -5.58 -8.72 8.81
CA PRO A 247 -6.08 -9.73 9.73
C PRO A 247 -5.09 -10.91 9.80
N LYS A 248 -4.84 -11.42 11.00
CA LYS A 248 -3.99 -12.60 11.23
C LYS A 248 -4.65 -13.55 12.22
N GLY A 249 -4.63 -14.84 11.92
CA GLY A 249 -5.29 -15.86 12.75
C GLY A 249 -6.78 -15.96 12.48
N THR A 250 -7.53 -16.61 13.36
CA THR A 250 -8.96 -16.84 13.22
C THR A 250 -9.76 -16.10 14.31
N LEU A 251 -11.04 -15.78 13.99
CA LEU A 251 -11.95 -15.19 14.98
C LEU A 251 -12.07 -16.06 16.24
N GLN A 252 -12.09 -17.40 16.10
CA GLN A 252 -12.21 -18.29 17.22
C GLN A 252 -11.00 -18.20 18.16
N GLN A 253 -9.79 -18.15 17.62
CA GLN A 253 -8.57 -17.97 18.42
C GLN A 253 -8.61 -16.65 19.19
N TRP A 254 -9.11 -15.57 18.57
CA TRP A 254 -9.26 -14.29 19.22
C TRP A 254 -10.32 -14.34 20.34
N VAL A 255 -11.48 -14.96 20.10
CA VAL A 255 -12.55 -15.14 21.09
C VAL A 255 -12.04 -15.95 22.29
N ASP A 256 -11.34 -17.04 22.06
CA ASP A 256 -10.78 -17.89 23.12
C ASP A 256 -9.79 -17.10 24.01
N MET A 257 -8.97 -16.26 23.38
CA MET A 257 -8.05 -15.35 24.11
C MET A 257 -8.81 -14.28 24.87
N ALA A 258 -9.83 -13.66 24.29
CA ALA A 258 -10.63 -12.61 24.93
C ALA A 258 -11.42 -13.15 26.12
N ASN A 259 -11.98 -14.37 26.03
CA ASN A 259 -12.71 -15.04 27.10
C ASN A 259 -11.83 -15.31 28.34
N PHE A 260 -10.50 -15.28 28.21
CA PHE A 260 -9.60 -15.33 29.35
C PHE A 260 -9.87 -14.20 30.34
N TYR A 261 -10.31 -13.04 29.88
CA TYR A 261 -10.63 -11.88 30.71
C TYR A 261 -12.04 -11.93 31.32
N ASP A 262 -12.90 -12.89 30.95
CA ASP A 262 -14.24 -13.08 31.56
C ASP A 262 -14.16 -13.79 32.87
N ARG A 263 -13.56 -13.12 33.85
CA ARG A 263 -13.33 -13.65 35.24
C ARG A 263 -13.37 -12.49 36.22
N ASP A 264 -13.79 -12.81 37.44
CA ASP A 264 -13.73 -11.87 38.55
C ASP A 264 -12.27 -11.37 38.80
N GLY A 265 -12.13 -10.07 39.02
CA GLY A 265 -10.83 -9.44 39.22
C GLY A 265 -10.12 -8.99 37.92
N PHE A 266 -10.72 -9.22 36.73
CA PHE A 266 -10.22 -8.73 35.47
C PHE A 266 -11.00 -7.53 34.91
N GLU A 267 -11.89 -6.92 35.68
CA GLU A 267 -12.76 -5.81 35.24
C GLU A 267 -11.98 -4.66 34.61
N LEU A 268 -10.81 -4.34 35.18
CA LEU A 268 -9.92 -3.31 34.65
C LEU A 268 -9.36 -3.70 33.27
N HIS A 269 -8.98 -4.96 33.10
CA HIS A 269 -8.49 -5.48 31.82
C HIS A 269 -9.59 -5.56 30.79
N GLN A 270 -10.79 -6.00 31.18
CA GLN A 270 -12.00 -5.98 30.34
C GLN A 270 -12.28 -4.56 29.84
N TYR A 271 -12.15 -3.55 30.70
CA TYR A 271 -12.32 -2.15 30.32
C TYR A 271 -11.28 -1.71 29.27
N ILE A 272 -10.00 -2.09 29.45
CA ILE A 272 -8.92 -1.79 28.49
C ILE A 272 -9.24 -2.44 27.12
N VAL A 273 -9.62 -3.73 27.11
CA VAL A 273 -10.01 -4.45 25.87
C VAL A 273 -11.28 -3.85 25.27
N GLY A 274 -12.29 -3.58 26.11
CA GLY A 274 -13.57 -2.99 25.70
C GLY A 274 -13.44 -1.61 25.07
N ALA A 275 -12.40 -0.84 25.43
CA ALA A 275 -12.10 0.43 24.76
C ALA A 275 -11.81 0.25 23.24
N GLY A 276 -11.29 -0.92 22.85
CA GLY A 276 -11.11 -1.27 21.44
C GLY A 276 -12.42 -1.24 20.66
N PHE A 277 -13.49 -1.83 21.20
CA PHE A 277 -14.81 -1.79 20.58
C PHE A 277 -15.55 -0.47 20.81
N GLY A 278 -15.31 0.18 21.95
CA GLY A 278 -15.98 1.41 22.34
C GLY A 278 -15.52 2.64 21.55
N SER A 279 -14.28 2.62 21.06
CA SER A 279 -13.69 3.81 20.40
C SER A 279 -14.47 4.29 19.17
N PRO A 280 -14.90 3.44 18.22
CA PRO A 280 -15.72 3.87 17.09
C PRO A 280 -17.06 4.52 17.50
N LEU A 281 -17.61 4.14 18.64
CA LEU A 281 -18.85 4.70 19.16
C LEU A 281 -18.69 6.13 19.66
N MET A 282 -17.45 6.58 19.90
CA MET A 282 -17.16 7.99 20.24
C MET A 282 -17.60 8.95 19.15
N ALA A 283 -17.70 8.50 17.90
CA ALA A 283 -18.25 9.31 16.81
C ALA A 283 -19.66 9.85 17.13
N LEU A 284 -20.45 9.07 17.87
CA LEU A 284 -21.83 9.41 18.29
C LEU A 284 -21.85 10.25 19.56
N SER A 285 -20.71 10.41 20.26
CA SER A 285 -20.60 11.17 21.50
C SER A 285 -20.46 12.67 21.26
N PRO A 286 -20.98 13.54 22.12
CA PRO A 286 -20.64 14.96 22.11
C PRO A 286 -19.19 15.24 22.56
N VAL A 287 -18.54 14.28 23.20
CA VAL A 287 -17.14 14.38 23.68
C VAL A 287 -16.18 13.97 22.59
N SER A 288 -15.12 14.76 22.37
CA SER A 288 -14.13 14.48 21.32
C SER A 288 -13.21 13.33 21.67
N CYS A 289 -12.78 13.25 22.93
CA CYS A 289 -11.89 12.17 23.38
C CYS A 289 -12.07 11.92 24.88
N ALA A 290 -12.09 10.66 25.27
CA ALA A 290 -12.00 10.26 26.67
C ALA A 290 -10.66 9.55 26.90
N GLY A 291 -9.88 10.04 27.84
CA GLY A 291 -8.62 9.46 28.27
C GLY A 291 -8.79 8.56 29.49
N PHE A 292 -8.17 7.38 29.46
CA PHE A 292 -8.13 6.46 30.59
C PHE A 292 -6.69 6.01 30.84
N HIS A 293 -6.20 6.25 32.05
CA HIS A 293 -4.84 5.90 32.47
C HIS A 293 -4.85 4.81 33.53
N VAL A 294 -4.12 3.74 33.26
CA VAL A 294 -3.97 2.62 34.21
C VAL A 294 -2.54 2.57 34.71
N HIS A 295 -2.36 2.75 35.98
CA HIS A 295 -1.02 2.80 36.56
C HIS A 295 -0.80 1.79 37.70
N SER A 296 0.42 1.36 37.85
CA SER A 296 0.88 0.59 39.04
C SER A 296 2.40 0.60 39.12
N LYS A 297 2.93 0.69 40.34
CA LYS A 297 4.35 0.48 40.60
C LYS A 297 4.77 -0.99 40.42
N ASP A 298 3.81 -1.90 40.53
CA ASP A 298 4.06 -3.34 40.35
C ASP A 298 4.04 -3.68 38.84
N SER A 299 5.04 -4.42 38.41
CA SER A 299 5.11 -4.99 37.07
C SER A 299 4.34 -6.32 36.99
N GLY A 300 4.04 -6.78 35.76
CA GLY A 300 3.41 -8.10 35.55
C GLY A 300 1.92 -8.16 35.88
N LEU A 301 1.23 -7.03 35.99
CA LEU A 301 -0.23 -6.97 36.19
C LEU A 301 -1.06 -7.08 34.92
N GLY A 302 -0.45 -7.37 33.78
CA GLY A 302 -1.14 -7.58 32.51
C GLY A 302 -1.67 -6.31 31.80
N LYS A 303 -1.30 -5.11 32.25
CA LYS A 303 -1.74 -3.83 31.66
C LYS A 303 -1.44 -3.76 30.15
N THR A 304 -0.17 -3.93 29.77
CA THR A 304 0.30 -3.93 28.38
C THR A 304 -0.32 -5.06 27.57
N THR A 305 -0.46 -6.25 28.17
CA THR A 305 -1.10 -7.41 27.52
C THR A 305 -2.56 -7.12 27.18
N ALA A 306 -3.32 -6.51 28.10
CA ALA A 306 -4.71 -6.12 27.82
C ALA A 306 -4.80 -5.05 26.71
N MET A 307 -3.85 -4.11 26.65
CA MET A 307 -3.76 -3.15 25.55
C MET A 307 -3.51 -3.85 24.20
N TYR A 308 -2.62 -4.85 24.17
CA TYR A 308 -2.37 -5.64 22.97
C TYR A 308 -3.60 -6.42 22.53
N VAL A 309 -4.36 -7.00 23.46
CA VAL A 309 -5.64 -7.66 23.14
C VAL A 309 -6.66 -6.64 22.61
N GLY A 310 -6.77 -5.47 23.21
CA GLY A 310 -7.64 -4.41 22.72
C GLY A 310 -7.24 -3.90 21.33
N ALA A 311 -5.95 -3.74 21.05
CA ALA A 311 -5.44 -3.33 19.76
C ALA A 311 -5.61 -4.41 18.69
N SER A 312 -5.53 -5.70 19.07
CA SER A 312 -5.66 -6.84 18.16
C SER A 312 -7.06 -6.99 17.56
N ILE A 313 -8.06 -6.31 18.08
CA ILE A 313 -9.39 -6.18 17.45
C ILE A 313 -9.26 -5.57 16.04
N TRP A 314 -8.29 -4.69 15.85
CA TRP A 314 -8.13 -3.90 14.65
C TRP A 314 -6.96 -4.35 13.77
N GLY A 315 -5.99 -5.08 14.32
CA GLY A 315 -4.84 -5.54 13.56
C GLY A 315 -3.64 -5.94 14.43
N ASN A 316 -2.43 -5.74 13.93
CA ASN A 316 -1.20 -6.10 14.63
C ASN A 316 -0.95 -5.18 15.84
N PRO A 317 -1.07 -5.66 17.09
CA PRO A 317 -0.94 -4.80 18.27
C PRO A 317 0.46 -4.18 18.41
N LYS A 318 1.52 -4.85 17.96
CA LYS A 318 2.90 -4.31 17.99
C LYS A 318 3.09 -3.07 17.10
N SER A 319 2.27 -2.93 16.07
CA SER A 319 2.27 -1.77 15.17
C SER A 319 1.26 -0.70 15.57
N LEU A 320 0.20 -1.09 16.30
CA LEU A 320 -0.91 -0.21 16.66
C LEU A 320 -0.73 0.46 18.02
N VAL A 321 -0.08 -0.18 18.98
CA VAL A 321 0.23 0.40 20.29
C VAL A 321 1.46 1.30 20.17
N LEU A 322 1.35 2.51 20.68
CA LEU A 322 2.45 3.48 20.76
C LEU A 322 3.26 3.26 22.03
N GLU A 323 4.56 3.50 21.94
CA GLU A 323 5.50 3.38 23.04
C GLU A 323 6.02 4.75 23.51
N GLU A 324 6.70 4.76 24.63
CA GLU A 324 7.38 5.94 25.18
C GLU A 324 8.34 6.60 24.16
N LYS A 325 9.04 5.80 23.36
CA LYS A 325 10.03 6.27 22.38
C LYS A 325 9.42 7.06 21.21
N ASP A 326 8.11 6.94 20.99
CA ASP A 326 7.42 7.70 19.97
C ASP A 326 7.44 9.19 20.29
N THR A 327 7.75 10.01 19.30
CA THR A 327 7.72 11.46 19.46
C THR A 327 6.30 11.98 19.68
N GLN A 328 6.15 13.10 20.37
CA GLN A 328 4.83 13.73 20.58
C GLN A 328 4.13 14.00 19.22
N ASN A 329 4.89 14.39 18.20
CA ASN A 329 4.34 14.62 16.87
C ASN A 329 3.81 13.33 16.23
N SER A 330 4.53 12.21 16.39
CA SER A 330 4.10 10.90 15.91
C SER A 330 2.79 10.48 16.59
N ARG A 331 2.69 10.62 17.91
CA ARG A 331 1.46 10.32 18.67
C ARG A 331 0.26 11.15 18.21
N MET A 332 0.46 12.45 17.98
CA MET A 332 -0.61 13.32 17.51
C MET A 332 -1.03 13.00 16.07
N ASN A 333 -0.07 12.71 15.21
CA ASN A 333 -0.37 12.25 13.85
C ASN A 333 -1.14 10.92 13.85
N ARG A 334 -0.79 10.00 14.76
CA ARG A 334 -1.50 8.74 14.93
C ARG A 334 -2.94 8.97 15.36
N GLY A 335 -3.20 9.87 16.31
CA GLY A 335 -4.57 10.25 16.73
C GLY A 335 -5.38 10.84 15.57
N GLU A 336 -4.78 11.71 14.76
CA GLU A 336 -5.43 12.27 13.56
C GLU A 336 -5.80 11.20 12.55
N VAL A 337 -4.84 10.31 12.23
CA VAL A 337 -5.06 9.23 11.26
C VAL A 337 -6.07 8.20 11.76
N TYR A 338 -6.05 7.90 13.05
CA TYR A 338 -6.97 6.91 13.65
C TYR A 338 -8.41 7.40 13.71
N GLN A 339 -8.63 8.69 13.92
CA GLN A 339 -9.95 9.32 14.00
C GLN A 339 -10.91 8.71 15.03
N ASN A 340 -11.39 7.47 14.80
CA ASN A 340 -12.32 6.76 15.68
C ASN A 340 -11.75 5.43 16.21
N LEU A 341 -10.56 5.03 15.79
CA LEU A 341 -9.88 3.85 16.33
C LEU A 341 -9.30 4.14 17.71
N PRO A 342 -9.14 3.13 18.57
CA PRO A 342 -8.56 3.34 19.90
C PRO A 342 -7.11 3.78 19.80
N LEU A 343 -6.71 4.73 20.66
CA LEU A 343 -5.32 5.17 20.79
C LEU A 343 -4.73 4.56 22.05
N TYR A 344 -3.90 3.54 21.88
CA TYR A 344 -3.17 2.89 22.98
C TYR A 344 -1.76 3.46 23.07
N ILE A 345 -1.34 3.87 24.28
CA ILE A 345 0.02 4.39 24.55
C ILE A 345 0.55 3.71 25.81
N ASP A 346 1.59 2.91 25.66
CA ASP A 346 2.24 2.22 26.77
C ASP A 346 3.31 3.11 27.42
N GLU A 347 3.55 2.93 28.72
CA GLU A 347 4.54 3.61 29.56
C GLU A 347 4.50 5.16 29.49
N LEU A 348 3.29 5.74 29.43
CA LEU A 348 3.09 7.19 29.30
C LEU A 348 3.81 8.01 30.37
N THR A 349 3.97 7.49 31.58
CA THR A 349 4.56 8.20 32.72
C THR A 349 6.09 8.32 32.68
N GLU A 350 6.77 7.77 31.69
CA GLU A 350 8.18 8.07 31.42
C GLU A 350 8.40 9.50 30.90
N LEU A 351 7.37 10.12 30.31
CA LEU A 351 7.42 11.52 29.87
C LEU A 351 7.64 12.48 31.05
N LYS A 352 8.26 13.63 30.77
CA LYS A 352 8.33 14.73 31.73
C LYS A 352 6.94 15.29 32.02
N GLY A 353 6.71 15.82 33.22
CA GLY A 353 5.40 16.36 33.62
C GLY A 353 4.84 17.43 32.68
N GLU A 354 5.71 18.28 32.10
CA GLU A 354 5.31 19.28 31.10
C GLU A 354 4.81 18.65 29.79
N ASP A 355 5.57 17.69 29.27
CA ASP A 355 5.23 16.98 28.03
C ASP A 355 3.95 16.16 28.19
N LEU A 356 3.79 15.53 29.36
CA LEU A 356 2.60 14.77 29.71
C LEU A 356 1.35 15.69 29.82
N SER A 357 1.47 16.83 30.50
CA SER A 357 0.38 17.83 30.53
C SER A 357 -0.01 18.28 29.11
N SER A 358 0.98 18.63 28.29
CA SER A 358 0.76 19.02 26.88
C SER A 358 0.05 17.91 26.06
N LEU A 359 0.45 16.66 26.26
CA LEU A 359 -0.12 15.51 25.58
C LEU A 359 -1.59 15.29 25.98
N ILE A 360 -1.91 15.33 27.29
CA ILE A 360 -3.29 15.20 27.79
C ILE A 360 -4.20 16.27 27.18
N TYR A 361 -3.73 17.51 27.11
CA TYR A 361 -4.51 18.59 26.47
C TYR A 361 -4.71 18.35 24.98
N GLN A 362 -3.68 17.93 24.27
CA GLN A 362 -3.76 17.71 22.83
C GLN A 362 -4.69 16.54 22.49
N ILE A 363 -4.54 15.39 23.15
CA ILE A 363 -5.42 14.24 22.96
C ILE A 363 -6.88 14.65 23.21
N SER A 364 -7.16 15.25 24.38
CA SER A 364 -8.52 15.61 24.77
C SER A 364 -9.15 16.70 23.90
N SER A 365 -8.35 17.54 23.22
CA SER A 365 -8.88 18.56 22.31
C SER A 365 -9.46 17.97 21.02
N GLY A 366 -9.17 16.73 20.68
CA GLY A 366 -9.65 16.07 19.48
C GLY A 366 -9.10 16.64 18.17
N LYS A 367 -8.03 17.44 18.21
CA LYS A 367 -7.44 18.07 17.01
C LYS A 367 -5.98 18.40 17.19
N GLN A 368 -5.23 18.39 16.09
CA GLN A 368 -3.85 18.88 16.07
C GLN A 368 -3.78 20.42 16.15
N ARG A 369 -2.62 20.92 16.60
CA ARG A 369 -2.27 22.34 16.46
C ARG A 369 -2.06 22.68 14.99
N ASN A 370 -2.42 23.91 14.60
CA ASN A 370 -2.13 24.41 13.25
C ASN A 370 -0.64 24.45 12.99
N ARG A 371 -0.26 24.07 11.79
CA ARG A 371 1.11 24.18 11.29
C ARG A 371 1.11 24.81 9.91
N MET A 372 2.15 25.57 9.61
CA MET A 372 2.38 26.10 8.28
C MET A 372 3.02 25.01 7.42
N THR A 373 2.77 25.04 6.11
CA THR A 373 3.50 24.21 5.15
C THR A 373 4.97 24.63 5.11
N SER A 374 5.87 23.65 4.98
CA SER A 374 7.31 23.91 4.88
C SER A 374 7.75 24.50 3.52
N GLY A 375 6.82 24.72 2.58
CA GLY A 375 7.06 25.37 1.29
C GLY A 375 6.83 26.88 1.37
N GLY A 376 7.60 27.66 0.60
CA GLY A 376 7.69 29.13 0.67
C GLY A 376 6.40 29.96 0.48
N ASN A 377 5.22 29.35 0.47
CA ASN A 377 3.95 30.02 0.25
C ASN A 377 3.20 30.41 1.53
N ASN A 378 3.75 30.18 2.72
CA ASN A 378 3.12 30.51 4.01
C ASN A 378 1.63 30.10 4.12
N THR A 379 1.25 29.01 3.49
CA THR A 379 -0.12 28.49 3.57
C THR A 379 -0.28 27.59 4.79
N GLU A 380 -1.43 27.65 5.44
CA GLU A 380 -1.77 26.73 6.52
C GLU A 380 -1.90 25.32 5.94
N ARG A 381 -1.25 24.32 6.56
CA ARG A 381 -1.38 22.93 6.15
C ARG A 381 -2.84 22.48 6.25
N ALA A 382 -3.36 21.86 5.21
CA ALA A 382 -4.72 21.30 5.26
C ALA A 382 -4.84 20.35 6.47
N ARG A 383 -5.78 20.66 7.38
CA ARG A 383 -6.01 19.82 8.57
C ARG A 383 -6.76 18.56 8.21
N GLY A 384 -6.46 17.48 8.92
CA GLY A 384 -7.35 16.35 9.03
C GLY A 384 -8.63 16.72 9.77
N LYS A 385 -9.64 15.89 9.67
CA LYS A 385 -10.83 16.02 10.51
C LYS A 385 -10.43 15.82 11.98
N PRO A 386 -11.12 16.48 12.94
CA PRO A 386 -10.93 16.19 14.34
C PRO A 386 -11.16 14.71 14.64
N TRP A 387 -10.38 14.15 15.59
CA TRP A 387 -10.62 12.79 16.04
C TRP A 387 -11.65 12.74 17.18
N LYS A 388 -12.35 11.61 17.24
CA LYS A 388 -13.25 11.24 18.32
C LYS A 388 -12.95 9.79 18.69
N LEU A 389 -12.16 9.58 19.73
CA LEU A 389 -11.63 8.26 20.09
C LEU A 389 -11.49 8.07 21.60
N LEU A 390 -11.28 6.83 22.00
CA LEU A 390 -10.83 6.48 23.35
C LEU A 390 -9.30 6.37 23.37
N ALA A 391 -8.66 7.10 24.28
CA ALA A 391 -7.22 7.00 24.53
C ALA A 391 -7.00 6.19 25.82
N VAL A 392 -6.34 5.04 25.70
CA VAL A 392 -5.97 4.20 26.84
C VAL A 392 -4.47 4.24 26.99
N THR A 393 -4.02 4.56 28.21
CA THR A 393 -2.59 4.71 28.49
C THR A 393 -2.21 3.92 29.73
N THR A 394 -0.97 3.46 29.80
CA THR A 394 -0.43 2.79 30.99
C THR A 394 0.78 3.53 31.52
N GLY A 395 1.16 3.20 32.76
CA GLY A 395 2.37 3.74 33.37
C GLY A 395 2.66 3.16 34.75
N ASN A 396 3.79 3.60 35.30
CA ASN A 396 4.28 3.14 36.60
C ASN A 396 3.80 4.01 37.78
N CYS A 397 3.26 5.19 37.51
CA CYS A 397 2.69 6.09 38.50
C CYS A 397 1.45 6.80 37.96
N SER A 398 0.70 7.48 38.82
CA SER A 398 -0.40 8.36 38.41
C SER A 398 0.09 9.44 37.43
N ALA A 399 -0.63 9.60 36.33
CA ALA A 399 -0.36 10.68 35.37
C ALA A 399 -0.54 12.05 36.02
N ILE A 400 -1.54 12.20 36.89
CA ILE A 400 -1.83 13.46 37.61
C ILE A 400 -0.73 13.76 38.63
N GLU A 401 -0.24 12.73 39.40
CA GLU A 401 0.92 12.91 40.26
C GLU A 401 2.17 13.35 39.48
N LYS A 402 2.41 12.76 38.33
CA LYS A 402 3.53 13.12 37.46
C LYS A 402 3.42 14.57 36.94
N VAL A 403 2.24 15.00 36.51
CA VAL A 403 1.99 16.40 36.09
C VAL A 403 2.16 17.35 37.28
N SER A 404 1.82 16.94 38.51
CA SER A 404 1.99 17.74 39.72
C SER A 404 3.45 18.08 40.02
N THR A 405 4.41 17.33 39.49
CA THR A 405 5.84 17.67 39.61
C THR A 405 6.21 18.93 38.79
N TYR A 406 5.42 19.26 37.77
CA TYR A 406 5.61 20.42 36.92
C TYR A 406 4.66 21.57 37.29
N LYS A 407 3.42 21.27 37.71
CA LYS A 407 2.34 22.24 37.92
C LYS A 407 1.62 21.96 39.24
N ALA A 408 1.60 22.92 40.14
CA ALA A 408 1.09 22.73 41.50
C ALA A 408 -0.37 22.24 41.60
N MET A 409 -1.23 22.53 40.61
CA MET A 409 -2.64 22.13 40.63
C MET A 409 -3.11 21.69 39.23
N PRO A 410 -2.94 20.37 38.86
CA PRO A 410 -3.31 19.84 37.53
C PRO A 410 -4.82 19.52 37.43
N LYS A 411 -5.70 20.41 37.92
CA LYS A 411 -7.16 20.21 37.92
C LYS A 411 -7.75 19.98 36.53
N ALA A 412 -7.22 20.69 35.54
CA ALA A 412 -7.71 20.61 34.19
C ALA A 412 -7.32 19.31 33.48
N GLU A 413 -6.15 18.76 33.79
CA GLU A 413 -5.69 17.46 33.33
C GLU A 413 -6.54 16.34 33.98
N ALA A 414 -6.80 16.44 35.29
CA ALA A 414 -7.65 15.49 36.03
C ALA A 414 -9.09 15.43 35.50
N GLN A 415 -9.60 16.51 34.89
CA GLN A 415 -10.93 16.51 34.24
C GLN A 415 -10.91 15.86 32.85
N ARG A 416 -9.73 15.67 32.23
CA ARG A 416 -9.56 15.18 30.87
C ARG A 416 -9.14 13.72 30.78
N MET A 417 -8.64 13.19 31.90
CA MET A 417 -8.12 11.82 31.96
C MET A 417 -8.58 11.16 33.27
N MET A 418 -9.38 10.13 33.13
CA MET A 418 -9.69 9.23 34.25
C MET A 418 -8.48 8.34 34.52
N GLU A 419 -8.14 8.11 35.76
CA GLU A 419 -7.08 7.19 36.11
C GLU A 419 -7.48 6.19 37.18
N THR A 420 -6.91 5.00 37.08
CA THR A 420 -7.14 3.93 38.04
C THR A 420 -5.84 3.21 38.34
N LYS A 421 -5.62 2.95 39.62
CA LYS A 421 -4.50 2.14 40.06
C LYS A 421 -4.83 0.67 39.88
N ALA A 422 -4.03 -0.04 39.08
CA ALA A 422 -4.09 -1.50 39.03
C ALA A 422 -3.54 -2.09 40.33
N THR A 423 -4.32 -2.96 40.97
CA THR A 423 -3.93 -3.69 42.15
C THR A 423 -3.85 -5.17 41.81
N ARG A 424 -2.99 -5.89 42.54
CA ARG A 424 -2.88 -7.34 42.35
C ARG A 424 -4.11 -7.99 42.95
N LEU A 425 -4.97 -8.49 42.07
CA LEU A 425 -6.23 -9.15 42.48
C LEU A 425 -6.18 -10.67 42.34
N PHE A 426 -5.08 -11.22 41.83
CA PHE A 426 -4.98 -12.65 41.48
C PHE A 426 -3.79 -13.32 42.19
N ASP A 427 -3.91 -14.61 42.34
CA ASP A 427 -2.82 -15.48 42.76
C ASP A 427 -1.70 -15.51 41.69
N GLU A 428 -0.45 -15.68 42.10
CA GLU A 428 0.73 -15.75 41.21
C GLU A 428 0.61 -16.81 40.09
N SER A 429 -0.19 -17.86 40.33
CA SER A 429 -0.47 -18.89 39.31
C SER A 429 -1.23 -18.36 38.10
N ALA A 430 -2.16 -17.41 38.25
CA ALA A 430 -2.93 -16.83 37.16
C ALA A 430 -2.11 -15.87 36.28
N THR A 431 -1.13 -15.18 36.89
CA THR A 431 -0.25 -14.24 36.17
C THR A 431 0.79 -14.95 35.30
N LYS A 432 1.24 -16.15 35.64
CA LYS A 432 2.18 -16.93 34.83
C LYS A 432 1.59 -17.39 33.48
N HIS A 433 0.28 -17.63 33.45
CA HIS A 433 -0.41 -18.00 32.18
C HIS A 433 -0.49 -16.84 31.18
N ILE A 434 -0.58 -15.58 31.63
CA ILE A 434 -0.67 -14.40 30.73
C ILE A 434 0.68 -14.15 30.06
N THR A 435 1.79 -14.35 30.75
CA THR A 435 3.14 -14.14 30.21
C THR A 435 3.62 -15.29 29.32
N SER A 436 3.00 -16.47 29.37
CA SER A 436 3.36 -17.63 28.56
C SER A 436 2.57 -17.72 27.22
N CYS A 437 1.49 -16.96 27.07
CA CYS A 437 0.85 -16.79 25.75
C CYS A 437 1.75 -15.92 24.88
N SER A 438 2.73 -16.54 24.22
CA SER A 438 3.47 -15.89 23.14
C SER A 438 2.47 -15.56 22.04
N LEU A 439 2.19 -14.27 21.85
CA LEU A 439 1.55 -13.74 20.66
C LEU A 439 2.52 -13.96 19.49
N THR A 440 2.54 -15.18 18.94
CA THR A 440 3.21 -15.51 17.68
C THR A 440 2.32 -15.14 16.51
#